data_4f281fbe26c151049a1a531576114532
#
_entry.id   4f281fbe26c151049a1a531576114532
#
_cell.length_a   1.000
_cell.length_b   1.000
_cell.length_c   1.000
_cell.angle_alpha   90.00
_cell.angle_beta   90.00
_cell.angle_gamma   90.00
#
_symmetry.space_group_name_H-M   'P 1'
#
loop_
_entity.id
_entity.type
_entity.pdbx_description
1 polymer ?
#
loop_
_entity_poly.entity_id
_entity_poly.type
_entity_poly.pdbx_seq_one_letter_code
_entity_poly.pdbx_strand_id
1 'polypeptide(L)'
;MIPVGNIPEGTIVCNIELSPADGGKLARSSGAYATVVSHTPSGTMIKLPSGKTRYVNDLCLATIGVVSAAGRVDKPFLKAGATFHLMRSKGRKYPRTRGIAMVAAAHPHGSSKRSAKKVRMVARNAPPGQKVGLIAARRSGKRKRK
;
A
#
# COMPACT_ATOMS: atom_id res chain seq x y z
N MET A 1 -20.77 -1.77 -14.69
CA MET A 1 -20.40 -0.64 -13.82
C MET A 1 -21.66 0.14 -13.52
N ILE A 2 -21.83 0.58 -12.28
CA ILE A 2 -23.07 1.24 -11.79
C ILE A 2 -22.63 2.46 -10.99
N PRO A 3 -23.36 3.59 -11.02
CA PRO A 3 -23.11 4.72 -10.13
C PRO A 3 -23.15 4.30 -8.65
N VAL A 4 -22.20 4.78 -7.89
CA VAL A 4 -22.04 4.37 -6.48
C VAL A 4 -23.27 4.72 -5.64
N GLY A 5 -23.93 5.85 -5.94
CA GLY A 5 -25.15 6.27 -5.28
C GLY A 5 -26.33 5.30 -5.42
N ASN A 6 -26.33 4.45 -6.48
CA ASN A 6 -27.39 3.46 -6.73
C ASN A 6 -27.08 2.07 -6.14
N ILE A 7 -25.91 1.91 -5.48
CA ILE A 7 -25.48 0.62 -4.92
C ILE A 7 -25.95 0.52 -3.48
N PRO A 8 -26.66 -0.54 -3.06
CA PRO A 8 -27.09 -0.71 -1.67
C PRO A 8 -25.94 -0.69 -0.67
N GLU A 9 -26.19 -0.16 0.53
CA GLU A 9 -25.24 -0.19 1.64
C GLU A 9 -24.84 -1.64 1.99
N GLY A 10 -23.61 -1.85 2.43
CA GLY A 10 -23.02 -3.16 2.70
C GLY A 10 -22.50 -3.89 1.46
N THR A 11 -22.80 -3.44 0.26
CA THR A 11 -22.36 -4.10 -0.97
C THR A 11 -20.85 -4.01 -1.16
N ILE A 12 -20.27 -5.11 -1.62
CA ILE A 12 -18.85 -5.20 -1.99
C ILE A 12 -18.66 -4.70 -3.42
N VAL A 13 -17.73 -3.75 -3.60
CA VAL A 13 -17.46 -3.10 -4.88
C VAL A 13 -15.95 -3.02 -5.15
N CYS A 14 -15.57 -2.92 -6.41
CA CYS A 14 -14.18 -2.75 -6.83
C CYS A 14 -14.09 -1.77 -8.01
N ASN A 15 -12.88 -1.42 -8.43
CA ASN A 15 -12.60 -0.52 -9.56
C ASN A 15 -13.39 0.80 -9.48
N ILE A 16 -13.33 1.48 -8.35
CA ILE A 16 -14.14 2.64 -8.04
C ILE A 16 -13.45 3.91 -8.55
N GLU A 17 -14.22 4.78 -9.16
CA GLU A 17 -13.76 6.10 -9.59
C GLU A 17 -13.55 7.06 -8.41
N LEU A 18 -12.63 8.00 -8.56
CA LEU A 18 -12.42 9.11 -7.60
C LEU A 18 -13.22 10.35 -7.96
N SER A 19 -13.34 10.60 -9.25
CA SER A 19 -14.16 11.63 -9.84
C SER A 19 -14.97 10.99 -10.95
N PRO A 20 -16.17 11.48 -11.27
CA PRO A 20 -16.99 10.93 -12.35
C PRO A 20 -16.20 10.84 -13.66
N ALA A 21 -16.31 9.72 -14.37
CA ALA A 21 -15.66 9.43 -15.65
C ALA A 21 -14.12 9.39 -15.62
N ASP A 22 -13.47 9.13 -14.49
CA ASP A 22 -11.99 9.02 -14.38
C ASP A 22 -11.43 7.60 -14.62
N GLY A 23 -12.29 6.63 -14.92
CA GLY A 23 -11.93 5.28 -15.35
C GLY A 23 -11.59 4.30 -14.24
N GLY A 24 -11.90 4.61 -12.99
CA GLY A 24 -11.65 3.74 -11.83
C GLY A 24 -10.21 3.75 -11.34
N LYS A 25 -10.01 4.08 -10.08
CA LYS A 25 -8.69 4.24 -9.45
C LYS A 25 -8.54 3.50 -8.12
N LEU A 26 -9.62 3.21 -7.43
CA LEU A 26 -9.62 2.56 -6.11
C LEU A 26 -9.97 1.07 -6.22
N ALA A 27 -9.45 0.27 -5.29
CA ALA A 27 -9.71 -1.18 -5.18
C ALA A 27 -9.51 -1.93 -6.50
N ARG A 28 -8.33 -1.83 -7.13
CA ARG A 28 -8.02 -2.41 -8.44
C ARG A 28 -7.06 -3.61 -8.41
N SER A 29 -6.31 -3.76 -7.35
CA SER A 29 -5.33 -4.86 -7.24
C SER A 29 -6.02 -6.21 -7.07
N SER A 30 -5.32 -7.29 -7.42
CA SER A 30 -5.82 -8.68 -7.31
C SER A 30 -6.41 -8.95 -5.93
N GLY A 31 -7.65 -9.42 -5.88
CA GLY A 31 -8.38 -9.71 -4.65
C GLY A 31 -8.82 -8.48 -3.84
N ALA A 32 -8.60 -7.26 -4.33
CA ALA A 32 -9.03 -6.07 -3.62
C ALA A 32 -10.53 -5.82 -3.77
N TYR A 33 -11.13 -5.31 -2.72
CA TYR A 33 -12.50 -4.85 -2.68
C TYR A 33 -12.65 -3.70 -1.69
N ALA A 34 -13.71 -2.96 -1.84
CA ALA A 34 -14.17 -1.95 -0.90
C ALA A 34 -15.63 -2.25 -0.53
N THR A 35 -16.15 -1.64 0.51
CA THR A 35 -17.54 -1.83 0.93
C THR A 35 -18.24 -0.48 0.99
N VAL A 36 -19.42 -0.39 0.42
CA VAL A 36 -20.30 0.78 0.57
C VAL A 36 -20.81 0.78 2.02
N VAL A 37 -20.58 1.87 2.75
CA VAL A 37 -20.94 1.96 4.17
C VAL A 37 -22.27 2.66 4.36
N SER A 38 -22.42 3.85 3.78
CA SER A 38 -23.62 4.65 3.89
C SER A 38 -23.70 5.70 2.78
N HIS A 39 -24.91 6.14 2.48
CA HIS A 39 -25.18 7.26 1.61
C HIS A 39 -25.45 8.52 2.46
N THR A 40 -24.87 9.64 2.07
CA THR A 40 -25.03 10.93 2.72
C THR A 40 -25.31 12.02 1.68
N PRO A 41 -25.92 13.14 2.04
CA PRO A 41 -26.14 14.23 1.08
C PRO A 41 -24.86 14.77 0.44
N SER A 42 -23.69 14.53 1.05
CA SER A 42 -22.37 14.93 0.54
C SER A 42 -21.71 13.87 -0.35
N GLY A 43 -22.35 12.73 -0.56
CA GLY A 43 -21.85 11.61 -1.35
C GLY A 43 -21.84 10.28 -0.57
N THR A 44 -21.42 9.24 -1.22
CA THR A 44 -21.38 7.89 -0.66
C THR A 44 -20.08 7.61 0.09
N MET A 45 -20.18 7.12 1.31
CA MET A 45 -19.04 6.72 2.14
C MET A 45 -18.62 5.28 1.84
N ILE A 46 -17.37 5.08 1.47
CA ILE A 46 -16.81 3.78 1.10
C ILE A 46 -15.65 3.42 2.05
N LYS A 47 -15.62 2.19 2.54
CA LYS A 47 -14.51 1.62 3.30
C LYS A 47 -13.55 0.92 2.34
N LEU A 48 -12.34 1.47 2.22
CA LEU A 48 -11.28 0.99 1.33
C LEU A 48 -10.57 -0.26 1.88
N PRO A 49 -9.83 -1.02 1.04
CA PRO A 49 -9.03 -2.18 1.48
C PRO A 49 -8.03 -1.86 2.59
N SER A 50 -7.57 -0.62 2.69
CA SER A 50 -6.68 -0.13 3.75
C SER A 50 -7.36 0.01 5.12
N GLY A 51 -8.67 -0.16 5.18
CA GLY A 51 -9.49 0.08 6.38
C GLY A 51 -9.91 1.54 6.58
N LYS A 52 -9.44 2.46 5.74
CA LYS A 52 -9.85 3.87 5.79
C LYS A 52 -11.18 4.07 5.06
N THR A 53 -11.99 4.99 5.55
CA THR A 53 -13.20 5.45 4.89
C THR A 53 -12.90 6.67 4.01
N ARG A 54 -13.65 6.81 2.92
CA ARG A 54 -13.58 7.95 2.01
C ARG A 54 -14.95 8.25 1.45
N TYR A 55 -15.28 9.52 1.29
CA TYR A 55 -16.42 9.99 0.53
C TYR A 55 -16.09 10.03 -0.95
N VAL A 56 -17.03 9.57 -1.76
CA VAL A 56 -16.97 9.56 -3.23
C VAL A 56 -18.28 10.13 -3.74
N ASN A 57 -18.23 10.87 -4.85
CA ASN A 57 -19.43 11.42 -5.47
C ASN A 57 -20.34 10.27 -5.95
N ASP A 58 -21.63 10.40 -5.78
CA ASP A 58 -22.64 9.39 -6.13
C ASP A 58 -22.67 9.04 -7.62
N LEU A 59 -22.24 9.97 -8.49
CA LEU A 59 -22.12 9.77 -9.94
C LEU A 59 -20.88 8.95 -10.34
N CYS A 60 -19.92 8.72 -9.43
CA CYS A 60 -18.76 7.88 -9.70
C CYS A 60 -19.18 6.43 -9.96
N LEU A 61 -18.59 5.81 -10.96
CA LEU A 61 -18.87 4.42 -11.30
C LEU A 61 -18.05 3.46 -10.44
N ALA A 62 -18.67 2.32 -10.12
CA ALA A 62 -18.01 1.18 -9.50
C ALA A 62 -18.45 -0.12 -10.12
N THR A 63 -17.64 -1.17 -9.96
CA THR A 63 -17.99 -2.54 -10.36
C THR A 63 -18.37 -3.33 -9.11
N ILE A 64 -19.51 -4.00 -9.12
CA ILE A 64 -19.93 -4.86 -8.01
C ILE A 64 -19.07 -6.11 -7.98
N GLY A 65 -18.59 -6.48 -6.81
CA GLY A 65 -17.82 -7.69 -6.56
C GLY A 65 -16.36 -7.43 -6.17
N VAL A 66 -15.54 -8.47 -6.26
CA VAL A 66 -14.12 -8.51 -5.87
C VAL A 66 -13.26 -8.65 -7.12
N VAL A 67 -12.10 -7.99 -7.14
CA VAL A 67 -11.13 -8.18 -8.23
C VAL A 67 -10.63 -9.62 -8.22
N SER A 68 -10.57 -10.25 -9.40
CA SER A 68 -10.10 -11.62 -9.56
C SER A 68 -8.64 -11.84 -9.11
N ALA A 69 -8.22 -13.10 -9.06
CA ALA A 69 -6.85 -13.53 -8.72
C ALA A 69 -6.38 -13.14 -7.31
N ALA A 70 -7.24 -13.26 -6.29
CA ALA A 70 -6.91 -12.98 -4.89
C ALA A 70 -5.71 -13.82 -4.40
N GLY A 71 -5.64 -15.12 -4.76
CA GLY A 71 -4.55 -16.03 -4.37
C GLY A 71 -3.17 -15.70 -4.95
N ARG A 72 -3.05 -14.73 -5.85
CA ARG A 72 -1.74 -14.29 -6.37
C ARG A 72 -0.80 -13.81 -5.25
N VAL A 73 -1.34 -13.16 -4.22
CA VAL A 73 -0.54 -12.62 -3.11
C VAL A 73 -0.04 -13.73 -2.19
N ASP A 74 -0.82 -14.82 -2.07
CA ASP A 74 -0.51 -15.96 -1.19
C ASP A 74 0.52 -16.92 -1.79
N LYS A 75 0.74 -16.83 -3.11
CA LYS A 75 1.68 -17.68 -3.82
C LYS A 75 3.13 -17.31 -3.48
N PRO A 76 3.94 -18.22 -2.89
CA PRO A 76 5.32 -17.93 -2.51
C PRO A 76 6.23 -17.83 -3.73
N PHE A 77 7.25 -16.98 -3.63
CA PHE A 77 8.37 -17.00 -4.57
C PHE A 77 9.31 -18.13 -4.21
N LEU A 78 9.29 -19.19 -4.97
CA LEU A 78 10.10 -20.38 -4.69
C LEU A 78 11.61 -20.16 -4.89
N LYS A 79 12.00 -19.21 -5.72
CA LYS A 79 13.40 -18.92 -6.06
C LYS A 79 13.68 -17.43 -6.27
N ALA A 80 14.93 -17.05 -6.03
CA ALA A 80 15.39 -15.67 -6.20
C ALA A 80 15.18 -15.11 -7.62
N GLY A 81 15.30 -15.96 -8.65
CA GLY A 81 15.08 -15.57 -10.04
C GLY A 81 13.66 -15.09 -10.31
N ALA A 82 12.62 -15.69 -9.71
CA ALA A 82 11.25 -15.23 -9.84
C ALA A 82 11.08 -13.83 -9.26
N THR A 83 11.67 -13.57 -8.10
CA THR A 83 11.70 -12.24 -7.48
C THR A 83 12.48 -11.23 -8.32
N PHE A 84 13.62 -11.64 -8.90
CA PHE A 84 14.42 -10.78 -9.78
C PHE A 84 13.62 -10.30 -10.99
N HIS A 85 12.97 -11.21 -11.71
CA HIS A 85 12.16 -10.84 -12.88
C HIS A 85 10.96 -9.97 -12.51
N LEU A 86 10.29 -10.26 -11.40
CA LEU A 86 9.20 -9.40 -10.90
C LEU A 86 9.68 -7.99 -10.53
N MET A 87 10.84 -7.87 -9.88
CA MET A 87 11.38 -6.56 -9.51
C MET A 87 11.84 -5.77 -10.74
N ARG A 88 12.43 -6.47 -11.72
CA ARG A 88 12.82 -5.86 -13.01
C ARG A 88 11.60 -5.32 -13.76
N SER A 89 10.49 -6.07 -13.85
CA SER A 89 9.25 -5.60 -14.49
C SER A 89 8.62 -4.39 -13.78
N LYS A 90 8.88 -4.23 -12.48
CA LYS A 90 8.44 -3.07 -11.68
C LYS A 90 9.44 -1.91 -11.63
N GLY A 91 10.55 -1.99 -12.38
CA GLY A 91 11.62 -0.97 -12.34
C GLY A 91 12.32 -0.86 -10.98
N ARG A 92 12.27 -1.91 -10.13
CA ARG A 92 12.88 -1.90 -8.80
C ARG A 92 14.20 -2.66 -8.81
N LYS A 93 15.24 -2.05 -8.19
CA LYS A 93 16.53 -2.70 -8.02
C LYS A 93 16.43 -3.94 -7.13
N TYR A 94 16.94 -5.06 -7.61
CA TYR A 94 17.05 -6.32 -6.89
C TYR A 94 18.26 -7.13 -7.43
N PRO A 95 19.07 -7.81 -6.60
CA PRO A 95 19.04 -7.81 -5.14
C PRO A 95 19.47 -6.46 -4.55
N ARG A 96 19.05 -6.17 -3.30
CA ARG A 96 19.36 -4.91 -2.62
C ARG A 96 20.17 -5.16 -1.35
N THR A 97 21.36 -4.59 -1.27
CA THR A 97 22.21 -4.62 -0.08
C THR A 97 21.54 -3.83 1.05
N ARG A 98 21.50 -4.40 2.23
CA ARG A 98 21.00 -3.71 3.42
C ARG A 98 21.96 -2.61 3.84
N GLY A 99 21.45 -1.45 4.22
CA GLY A 99 22.30 -0.33 4.68
C GLY A 99 23.22 -0.68 5.86
N ILE A 100 22.79 -1.62 6.71
CA ILE A 100 23.60 -2.13 7.84
C ILE A 100 24.85 -2.89 7.36
N ALA A 101 24.80 -3.52 6.20
CA ALA A 101 25.91 -4.25 5.60
C ALA A 101 26.86 -3.37 4.79
N MET A 102 26.58 -2.07 4.71
CA MET A 102 27.41 -1.10 4.01
C MET A 102 28.43 -0.44 4.96
N VAL A 103 29.45 0.22 4.38
CA VAL A 103 30.38 1.08 5.14
C VAL A 103 29.70 2.36 5.58
N ALA A 104 30.18 2.98 6.66
CA ALA A 104 29.58 4.20 7.21
C ALA A 104 29.59 5.38 6.22
N ALA A 105 30.56 5.44 5.33
CA ALA A 105 30.64 6.46 4.29
C ALA A 105 29.55 6.32 3.23
N ALA A 106 29.11 5.08 2.93
CA ALA A 106 28.11 4.81 1.91
C ALA A 106 26.66 4.86 2.41
N HIS A 107 26.45 4.65 3.71
CA HIS A 107 25.11 4.62 4.29
C HIS A 107 25.13 5.00 5.77
N PRO A 108 24.18 5.84 6.27
CA PRO A 108 24.11 6.23 7.68
C PRO A 108 23.97 5.05 8.68
N HIS A 109 23.43 3.93 8.20
CA HIS A 109 23.34 2.69 8.99
C HIS A 109 24.58 1.80 8.90
N GLY A 110 25.51 2.13 8.02
CA GLY A 110 26.76 1.39 7.87
C GLY A 110 27.70 1.56 9.07
N SER A 111 28.44 0.55 9.43
CA SER A 111 29.53 0.61 10.43
C SER A 111 30.22 -0.73 10.55
N SER A 112 31.52 -0.72 10.84
CA SER A 112 32.29 -1.89 11.29
C SER A 112 31.94 -2.35 12.70
N LYS A 113 31.45 -1.43 13.57
CA LYS A 113 30.99 -1.76 14.92
C LYS A 113 29.50 -2.10 14.92
N ARG A 114 29.12 -3.11 15.69
CA ARG A 114 27.77 -3.68 15.77
C ARG A 114 26.67 -2.64 15.66
N SER A 115 25.96 -2.66 14.55
CA SER A 115 24.89 -1.74 14.20
C SER A 115 23.58 -1.96 14.98
N ALA A 116 23.55 -2.91 15.92
CA ALA A 116 22.39 -3.21 16.74
C ALA A 116 21.90 -2.01 17.60
N LYS A 117 22.78 -1.09 17.94
CA LYS A 117 22.45 0.12 18.73
C LYS A 117 22.11 1.35 17.89
N LYS A 118 22.23 1.31 16.55
CA LYS A 118 21.89 2.46 15.72
C LYS A 118 20.38 2.64 15.60
N VAL A 119 19.92 3.85 15.89
CA VAL A 119 18.52 4.24 15.67
C VAL A 119 18.23 4.16 14.18
N ARG A 120 17.28 3.30 13.80
CA ARG A 120 16.86 3.08 12.41
C ARG A 120 15.69 3.97 12.00
N MET A 121 15.21 4.79 12.91
CA MET A 121 14.12 5.72 12.70
C MET A 121 14.69 7.13 12.61
N VAL A 122 14.23 7.87 11.63
CA VAL A 122 14.63 9.27 11.44
C VAL A 122 13.41 10.18 11.47
N ALA A 123 13.63 11.43 11.86
CA ALA A 123 12.58 12.43 11.83
C ALA A 123 12.10 12.69 10.39
N ARG A 124 10.88 13.19 10.24
CA ARG A 124 10.31 13.53 8.93
C ARG A 124 11.10 14.64 8.23
N ASN A 125 11.62 15.59 8.99
CA ASN A 125 12.39 16.73 8.55
C ASN A 125 13.91 16.50 8.48
N ALA A 126 14.37 15.24 8.61
CA ALA A 126 15.78 14.91 8.43
C ALA A 126 16.29 15.37 7.06
N PRO A 127 17.51 15.92 6.96
CA PRO A 127 18.06 16.40 5.70
C PRO A 127 18.26 15.27 4.68
N PRO A 128 18.36 15.61 3.39
CA PRO A 128 18.71 14.64 2.34
C PRO A 128 19.99 13.87 2.67
N GLY A 129 20.03 12.58 2.36
CA GLY A 129 21.16 11.70 2.70
C GLY A 129 21.07 11.10 4.12
N GLN A 130 20.56 11.81 5.10
CA GLN A 130 20.27 11.28 6.45
C GLN A 130 18.89 10.61 6.52
N LYS A 131 17.99 10.94 5.61
CA LYS A 131 16.61 10.45 5.57
C LYS A 131 16.53 9.02 5.02
N VAL A 132 16.97 8.06 5.81
CA VAL A 132 17.04 6.64 5.46
C VAL A 132 16.34 5.77 6.51
N GLY A 133 15.94 4.54 6.12
CA GLY A 133 15.29 3.59 7.02
C GLY A 133 13.83 3.92 7.28
N LEU A 134 13.39 3.80 8.53
CA LEU A 134 12.02 4.03 8.95
C LEU A 134 11.80 5.53 9.21
N ILE A 135 11.21 6.22 8.25
CA ILE A 135 10.99 7.67 8.30
C ILE A 135 9.74 7.96 9.14
N ALA A 136 9.88 8.81 10.15
CA ALA A 136 8.82 9.22 11.06
C ALA A 136 8.03 8.05 11.69
N ALA A 137 8.62 6.88 11.79
CA ALA A 137 7.99 5.73 12.41
C ALA A 137 7.92 5.91 13.94
N ARG A 138 6.73 5.69 14.50
CA ARG A 138 6.55 5.72 15.97
C ARG A 138 7.10 4.46 16.65
N ARG A 139 7.19 3.34 15.91
CA ARG A 139 7.69 2.04 16.37
C ARG A 139 8.15 1.16 15.23
N SER A 140 9.00 0.20 15.49
CA SER A 140 9.38 -0.87 14.57
C SER A 140 8.86 -2.23 15.06
N GLY A 141 8.79 -3.20 14.15
CA GLY A 141 8.34 -4.55 14.43
C GLY A 141 6.82 -4.76 14.29
N LYS A 142 6.39 -6.02 14.44
CA LYS A 142 4.97 -6.39 14.36
C LYS A 142 4.19 -5.80 15.53
N ARG A 143 3.00 -5.26 15.25
CA ARG A 143 2.07 -4.83 16.30
C ARG A 143 1.60 -6.08 17.04
N LYS A 144 1.84 -6.15 18.36
CA LYS A 144 1.18 -7.16 19.19
C LYS A 144 -0.34 -6.94 19.07
N ARG A 145 -1.07 -7.93 18.62
CA ARG A 145 -2.54 -7.92 18.76
C ARG A 145 -2.83 -7.88 20.26
N LYS A 146 -3.55 -6.86 20.71
CA LYS A 146 -4.22 -6.89 22.00
C LYS A 146 -5.38 -7.84 21.89
#